data_0bbf6febb926d18969c2fb87c0e0db4e
#
_entry.id   0bbf6febb926d18969c2fb87c0e0db4e
#
_cell.length_a   1.000
_cell.length_b   1.000
_cell.length_c   1.000
_cell.angle_alpha   90.00
_cell.angle_beta   90.00
_cell.angle_gamma   90.00
#
_symmetry.space_group_name_H-M   'P 1'
#
loop_
_entity.id
_entity.type
_entity.pdbx_description
1 polymer ?
#
loop_
_entity_poly.entity_id
_entity_poly.type
_entity_poly.pdbx_seq_one_letter_code
_entity_poly.pdbx_strand_id
1 'polypeptide(L)'
;MNNKKYGIEGFDAPELEKFKWIDANGKDTEPIQLSNFKGKFIVLYCFQSWCPGCHKIGLPSLQQMVTALKNNQAIKFFAIQSVFEGKNQNTFEKLKETQKQYKLEIPFGQDEGDESTQNISTVMYHYRTGGTPWFIFINQEGKVVFNDFHLNTEKAIVFLQTIK
;
A
#
# COMPACT_ATOMS: atom_id res chain seq x y z
N MET A 1 5.40 -27.55 -1.80
CA MET A 1 5.29 -26.55 -0.74
C MET A 1 6.00 -25.29 -1.19
N ASN A 2 5.26 -24.20 -1.40
CA ASN A 2 5.88 -22.92 -1.73
C ASN A 2 6.49 -22.34 -0.45
N ASN A 3 7.79 -22.52 -0.26
CA ASN A 3 8.54 -21.90 0.84
C ASN A 3 8.80 -20.41 0.51
N LYS A 4 7.73 -19.67 0.27
CA LYS A 4 7.85 -18.22 0.06
C LYS A 4 8.25 -17.59 1.41
N LYS A 5 9.40 -16.94 1.43
CA LYS A 5 9.96 -16.33 2.65
C LYS A 5 9.09 -15.16 3.15
N TYR A 6 8.45 -14.44 2.24
CA TYR A 6 7.65 -13.26 2.49
C TYR A 6 6.24 -13.41 1.93
N GLY A 7 5.32 -12.57 2.42
CA GLY A 7 3.94 -12.54 1.98
C GLY A 7 3.03 -13.50 2.74
N ILE A 8 1.74 -13.26 2.62
CA ILE A 8 0.67 -14.04 3.27
C ILE A 8 -0.47 -14.35 2.28
N GLU A 9 -0.14 -14.61 1.02
CA GLU A 9 -1.18 -14.94 0.03
C GLU A 9 -2.01 -16.15 0.49
N GLY A 10 -3.33 -16.06 0.27
CA GLY A 10 -4.31 -17.08 0.67
C GLY A 10 -4.89 -16.87 2.06
N PHE A 11 -4.29 -16.02 2.88
CA PHE A 11 -4.81 -15.71 4.21
C PHE A 11 -5.73 -14.49 4.20
N ASP A 12 -6.55 -14.34 5.25
CA ASP A 12 -7.32 -13.13 5.48
C ASP A 12 -6.38 -11.95 5.67
N ALA A 13 -6.72 -10.82 5.05
CA ALA A 13 -5.96 -9.59 5.19
C ALA A 13 -6.06 -9.06 6.63
N PRO A 14 -4.95 -8.91 7.37
CA PRO A 14 -4.97 -8.24 8.65
C PRO A 14 -5.51 -6.81 8.54
N GLU A 15 -6.29 -6.35 9.52
CA GLU A 15 -6.75 -4.97 9.56
C GLU A 15 -5.56 -4.02 9.73
N LEU A 16 -5.69 -2.82 9.17
CA LEU A 16 -4.67 -1.78 9.35
C LEU A 16 -4.75 -1.21 10.76
N GLU A 17 -3.60 -1.04 11.38
CA GLU A 17 -3.53 -0.35 12.67
C GLU A 17 -3.84 1.16 12.51
N LYS A 18 -4.17 1.80 13.62
CA LYS A 18 -4.50 3.23 13.63
C LYS A 18 -3.24 4.08 13.58
N PHE A 19 -2.81 4.44 12.39
CA PHE A 19 -1.75 5.42 12.16
C PHE A 19 -2.31 6.68 11.45
N LYS A 20 -1.45 7.67 11.24
CA LYS A 20 -1.85 8.93 10.62
C LYS A 20 -2.12 8.75 9.13
N TRP A 21 -3.18 9.41 8.64
CA TRP A 21 -3.56 9.38 7.23
C TRP A 21 -3.80 10.78 6.69
N ILE A 22 -3.55 10.95 5.39
CA ILE A 22 -4.07 12.04 4.58
C ILE A 22 -5.02 11.47 3.53
N ASP A 23 -6.03 12.25 3.17
CA ASP A 23 -6.98 11.90 2.13
C ASP A 23 -6.41 12.12 0.72
N ALA A 24 -7.23 11.89 -0.31
CA ALA A 24 -6.86 12.08 -1.71
C ALA A 24 -6.45 13.52 -2.06
N ASN A 25 -6.79 14.50 -1.23
CA ASN A 25 -6.47 15.91 -1.41
C ASN A 25 -5.29 16.39 -0.53
N GLY A 26 -4.66 15.48 0.20
CA GLY A 26 -3.53 15.79 1.08
C GLY A 26 -3.91 16.37 2.44
N LYS A 27 -5.19 16.27 2.84
CA LYS A 27 -5.67 16.73 4.14
C LYS A 27 -5.65 15.60 5.16
N ASP A 28 -5.32 15.92 6.40
CA ASP A 28 -5.38 14.96 7.50
C ASP A 28 -6.80 14.37 7.59
N THR A 29 -6.89 13.07 7.74
CA THR A 29 -8.15 12.34 7.81
C THR A 29 -8.10 11.23 8.87
N GLU A 30 -9.27 10.68 9.21
CA GLU A 30 -9.37 9.54 10.10
C GLU A 30 -8.64 8.33 9.53
N PRO A 31 -8.12 7.45 10.39
CA PRO A 31 -7.46 6.22 9.96
C PRO A 31 -8.33 5.37 9.04
N ILE A 32 -7.73 4.90 7.94
CA ILE A 32 -8.37 3.97 7.02
C ILE A 32 -8.46 2.61 7.70
N GLN A 33 -9.64 2.00 7.62
CA GLN A 33 -9.89 0.64 8.07
C GLN A 33 -10.41 -0.20 6.91
N LEU A 34 -9.78 -1.34 6.65
CA LEU A 34 -10.15 -2.23 5.53
C LEU A 34 -11.58 -2.75 5.68
N SER A 35 -12.05 -2.95 6.91
CA SER A 35 -13.42 -3.37 7.19
C SER A 35 -14.50 -2.43 6.64
N ASN A 36 -14.17 -1.15 6.41
CA ASN A 36 -15.08 -0.19 5.78
C ASN A 36 -15.20 -0.35 4.27
N PHE A 37 -14.37 -1.21 3.68
CA PHE A 37 -14.31 -1.44 2.22
C PHE A 37 -14.65 -2.86 1.83
N LYS A 38 -15.47 -3.56 2.61
CA LYS A 38 -15.95 -4.92 2.29
C LYS A 38 -16.59 -4.96 0.92
N GLY A 39 -16.27 -5.98 0.14
CA GLY A 39 -16.74 -6.14 -1.22
C GLY A 39 -15.96 -5.34 -2.26
N LYS A 40 -14.98 -4.54 -1.85
CA LYS A 40 -14.06 -3.85 -2.76
C LYS A 40 -12.75 -4.64 -2.90
N PHE A 41 -12.17 -4.57 -4.08
CA PHE A 41 -10.80 -5.00 -4.31
C PHE A 41 -9.86 -3.90 -3.83
N ILE A 42 -8.84 -4.25 -3.05
CA ILE A 42 -7.94 -3.26 -2.45
C ILE A 42 -6.51 -3.49 -2.95
N VAL A 43 -5.88 -2.41 -3.39
CA VAL A 43 -4.46 -2.36 -3.71
C VAL A 43 -3.76 -1.51 -2.64
N LEU A 44 -2.91 -2.15 -1.83
CA LEU A 44 -2.02 -1.46 -0.92
C LEU A 44 -0.64 -1.36 -1.57
N TYR A 45 -0.07 -0.18 -1.55
CA TYR A 45 1.30 0.06 -1.99
C TYR A 45 2.13 0.54 -0.82
N CYS A 46 3.22 -0.17 -0.52
CA CYS A 46 4.14 0.18 0.56
C CYS A 46 5.41 0.79 -0.01
N PHE A 47 5.82 1.93 0.55
CA PHE A 47 6.99 2.67 0.11
C PHE A 47 7.73 3.32 1.29
N GLN A 48 8.90 3.85 1.03
CA GLN A 48 9.61 4.79 1.89
C GLN A 48 10.09 5.97 1.05
N SER A 49 10.00 7.18 1.59
CA SER A 49 10.32 8.42 0.86
C SER A 49 11.78 8.49 0.39
N TRP A 50 12.70 7.89 1.13
CA TRP A 50 14.11 7.83 0.73
C TRP A 50 14.43 6.72 -0.28
N CYS A 51 13.54 5.77 -0.48
CA CYS A 51 13.78 4.53 -1.23
C CYS A 51 13.91 4.79 -2.75
N PRO A 52 15.10 4.60 -3.35
CA PRO A 52 15.29 4.86 -4.79
C PRO A 52 14.40 3.98 -5.69
N GLY A 53 14.22 2.70 -5.35
CA GLY A 53 13.35 1.79 -6.10
C GLY A 53 11.88 2.19 -6.06
N CYS A 54 11.44 2.80 -4.95
CA CYS A 54 10.09 3.33 -4.83
C CYS A 54 9.84 4.48 -5.80
N HIS A 55 10.79 5.37 -5.95
CA HIS A 55 10.69 6.50 -6.87
C HIS A 55 10.91 6.11 -8.33
N LYS A 56 11.82 5.18 -8.58
CA LYS A 56 12.17 4.77 -9.95
C LYS A 56 11.12 3.85 -10.58
N ILE A 57 10.55 2.94 -9.80
CA ILE A 57 9.66 1.88 -10.31
C ILE A 57 8.29 1.89 -9.62
N GLY A 58 8.25 1.84 -8.29
CA GLY A 58 7.02 1.58 -7.54
C GLY A 58 5.96 2.67 -7.65
N LEU A 59 6.31 3.91 -7.36
CA LEU A 59 5.39 5.06 -7.47
C LEU A 59 4.92 5.31 -8.90
N PRO A 60 5.78 5.26 -9.94
CA PRO A 60 5.32 5.29 -11.33
C PRO A 60 4.37 4.15 -11.68
N SER A 61 4.61 2.93 -11.21
CA SER A 61 3.70 1.79 -11.42
C SER A 61 2.34 2.04 -10.77
N LEU A 62 2.33 2.52 -9.53
CA LEU A 62 1.09 2.89 -8.82
C LEU A 62 0.33 3.98 -9.59
N GLN A 63 1.03 5.01 -10.06
CA GLN A 63 0.44 6.10 -10.83
C GLN A 63 -0.24 5.60 -12.11
N GLN A 64 0.40 4.67 -12.82
CA GLN A 64 -0.17 4.04 -14.02
C GLN A 64 -1.45 3.25 -13.68
N MET A 65 -1.44 2.46 -12.62
CA MET A 65 -2.61 1.69 -12.20
C MET A 65 -3.76 2.60 -11.76
N VAL A 66 -3.50 3.59 -10.94
CA VAL A 66 -4.51 4.56 -10.48
C VAL A 66 -5.13 5.30 -11.66
N THR A 67 -4.32 5.74 -12.61
CA THR A 67 -4.80 6.44 -13.81
C THR A 67 -5.66 5.53 -14.68
N ALA A 68 -5.20 4.30 -14.95
CA ALA A 68 -5.93 3.35 -15.80
C ALA A 68 -7.28 2.93 -15.20
N LEU A 69 -7.40 2.94 -13.88
CA LEU A 69 -8.55 2.40 -13.15
C LEU A 69 -9.37 3.47 -12.42
N LYS A 70 -9.11 4.74 -12.68
CA LYS A 70 -9.76 5.86 -11.97
C LYS A 70 -11.30 5.82 -11.97
N ASN A 71 -11.90 5.23 -13.00
CA ASN A 71 -13.36 5.13 -13.13
C ASN A 71 -13.92 3.80 -12.57
N ASN A 72 -13.06 2.90 -12.11
CA ASN A 72 -13.50 1.62 -11.56
C ASN A 72 -13.77 1.75 -10.06
N GLN A 73 -15.04 1.87 -9.69
CA GLN A 73 -15.47 2.03 -8.30
C GLN A 73 -15.31 0.76 -7.45
N ALA A 74 -15.09 -0.40 -8.07
CA ALA A 74 -14.89 -1.66 -7.36
C ALA A 74 -13.49 -1.78 -6.74
N ILE A 75 -12.55 -0.90 -7.12
CA ILE A 75 -11.16 -0.95 -6.67
C ILE A 75 -10.85 0.26 -5.79
N LYS A 76 -10.13 0.03 -4.70
CA LYS A 76 -9.60 1.07 -3.83
C LYS A 76 -8.07 0.98 -3.75
N PHE A 77 -7.42 2.12 -3.88
CA PHE A 77 -5.96 2.25 -3.79
C PHE A 77 -5.58 3.00 -2.53
N PHE A 78 -4.61 2.48 -1.81
CA PHE A 78 -4.01 3.13 -0.65
C PHE A 78 -2.49 3.02 -0.72
N ALA A 79 -1.78 4.09 -0.41
CA ALA A 79 -0.32 4.08 -0.29
C ALA A 79 0.06 4.20 1.19
N ILE A 80 1.03 3.41 1.62
CA ILE A 80 1.48 3.37 3.01
C ILE A 80 2.99 3.61 3.04
N GLN A 81 3.43 4.67 3.71
CA GLN A 81 4.84 4.83 4.05
C GLN A 81 5.13 3.85 5.18
N SER A 82 5.70 2.70 4.78
CA SER A 82 6.01 1.57 5.64
C SER A 82 7.41 1.76 6.21
N VAL A 83 7.48 2.39 7.39
CA VAL A 83 8.77 2.78 7.99
C VAL A 83 9.37 1.62 8.76
N PHE A 84 10.51 1.13 8.32
CA PHE A 84 11.29 0.10 9.02
C PHE A 84 12.77 0.49 9.20
N GLU A 85 13.22 1.52 8.48
CA GLU A 85 14.54 2.12 8.61
C GLU A 85 14.47 3.60 8.22
N GLY A 86 15.45 4.41 8.63
CA GLY A 86 15.52 5.80 8.22
C GLY A 86 14.32 6.65 8.68
N LYS A 87 13.89 6.54 9.93
CA LYS A 87 12.73 7.29 10.46
C LYS A 87 12.80 8.79 10.17
N ASN A 88 13.99 9.38 10.30
CA ASN A 88 14.20 10.81 10.08
C ASN A 88 14.04 11.23 8.61
N GLN A 89 14.12 10.29 7.70
CA GLN A 89 13.97 10.50 6.25
C GLN A 89 12.56 10.13 5.75
N ASN A 90 11.78 9.40 6.56
CA ASN A 90 10.44 8.93 6.24
C ASN A 90 9.41 9.59 7.16
N THR A 91 9.41 10.92 7.19
CA THR A 91 8.50 11.70 8.02
C THR A 91 7.12 11.84 7.38
N PHE A 92 6.13 12.23 8.18
CA PHE A 92 4.79 12.51 7.69
C PHE A 92 4.76 13.67 6.67
N GLU A 93 5.65 14.64 6.82
CA GLU A 93 5.81 15.71 5.83
C GLU A 93 6.33 15.18 4.49
N LYS A 94 7.30 14.26 4.51
CA LYS A 94 7.80 13.59 3.32
C LYS A 94 6.73 12.74 2.62
N LEU A 95 5.85 12.12 3.38
CA LEU A 95 4.70 11.40 2.83
C LEU A 95 3.79 12.35 2.03
N LYS A 96 3.46 13.52 2.59
CA LYS A 96 2.66 14.55 1.93
C LYS A 96 3.33 15.05 0.64
N GLU A 97 4.63 15.32 0.71
CA GLU A 97 5.42 15.72 -0.46
C GLU A 97 5.38 14.66 -1.56
N THR A 98 5.49 13.37 -1.20
CA THR A 98 5.47 12.26 -2.14
C THR A 98 4.11 12.15 -2.85
N GLN A 99 3.01 12.21 -2.12
CA GLN A 99 1.66 12.21 -2.73
C GLN A 99 1.52 13.33 -3.76
N LYS A 100 1.94 14.54 -3.39
CA LYS A 100 1.87 15.72 -4.26
C LYS A 100 2.78 15.61 -5.48
N GLN A 101 4.02 15.15 -5.27
CA GLN A 101 5.00 14.97 -6.34
C GLN A 101 4.51 14.06 -7.45
N TYR A 102 3.89 12.94 -7.08
CA TYR A 102 3.36 11.96 -8.03
C TYR A 102 1.91 12.20 -8.43
N LYS A 103 1.29 13.28 -7.93
CA LYS A 103 -0.11 13.63 -8.22
C LYS A 103 -1.07 12.46 -8.00
N LEU A 104 -0.86 11.75 -6.91
CA LEU A 104 -1.66 10.58 -6.54
C LEU A 104 -2.85 11.00 -5.69
N GLU A 105 -4.03 11.07 -6.30
CA GLU A 105 -5.29 11.41 -5.64
C GLU A 105 -5.90 10.18 -4.94
N ILE A 106 -5.13 9.58 -4.04
CA ILE A 106 -5.51 8.45 -3.19
C ILE A 106 -5.05 8.71 -1.76
N PRO A 107 -5.66 8.09 -0.73
CA PRO A 107 -5.19 8.24 0.64
C PRO A 107 -3.78 7.67 0.85
N PHE A 108 -3.00 8.36 1.68
CA PHE A 108 -1.66 7.94 2.11
C PHE A 108 -1.61 7.81 3.63
N GLY A 109 -1.03 6.73 4.13
CA GLY A 109 -0.87 6.44 5.55
C GLY A 109 0.59 6.38 6.00
N GLN A 110 0.85 6.84 7.24
CA GLN A 110 2.18 6.85 7.88
C GLN A 110 2.28 5.74 8.91
N ASP A 111 2.89 4.63 8.55
CA ASP A 111 3.03 3.46 9.42
C ASP A 111 4.45 3.34 9.98
N GLU A 112 4.65 3.85 11.18
CA GLU A 112 5.94 3.82 11.89
C GLU A 112 6.07 2.62 12.84
N GLY A 113 5.03 1.80 12.91
CA GLY A 113 4.96 0.71 13.88
C GLY A 113 4.71 1.19 15.31
N ASP A 114 4.75 0.26 16.22
CA ASP A 114 4.61 0.47 17.66
C ASP A 114 5.49 -0.51 18.46
N GLU A 115 5.38 -0.50 19.76
CA GLU A 115 6.18 -1.40 20.63
C GLU A 115 5.94 -2.88 20.32
N SER A 116 4.72 -3.27 19.94
CA SER A 116 4.36 -4.66 19.62
C SER A 116 5.08 -5.16 18.35
N THR A 117 5.43 -4.26 17.46
CA THR A 117 6.16 -4.53 16.22
C THR A 117 7.63 -4.09 16.28
N GLN A 118 8.14 -3.84 17.47
CA GLN A 118 9.52 -3.33 17.68
C GLN A 118 9.79 -2.02 16.93
N ASN A 119 8.76 -1.18 16.82
CA ASN A 119 8.79 0.09 16.07
C ASN A 119 9.12 -0.08 14.58
N ILE A 120 8.74 -1.20 14.00
CA ILE A 120 8.77 -1.46 12.56
C ILE A 120 7.33 -1.41 12.06
N SER A 121 7.11 -0.88 10.88
CA SER A 121 5.81 -0.81 10.20
C SER A 121 4.92 -2.01 10.53
N THR A 122 3.70 -1.75 10.98
CA THR A 122 2.74 -2.80 11.32
C THR A 122 2.32 -3.60 10.09
N VAL A 123 2.24 -2.95 8.93
CA VAL A 123 1.98 -3.63 7.66
C VAL A 123 3.12 -4.57 7.31
N MET A 124 4.36 -4.13 7.46
CA MET A 124 5.52 -5.00 7.24
C MET A 124 5.49 -6.23 8.14
N TYR A 125 5.14 -6.05 9.39
CA TYR A 125 5.08 -7.12 10.37
C TYR A 125 3.94 -8.11 10.07
N HIS A 126 2.71 -7.61 9.91
CA HIS A 126 1.53 -8.45 9.76
C HIS A 126 1.37 -9.07 8.36
N TYR A 127 1.77 -8.36 7.31
CA TYR A 127 1.70 -8.86 5.94
C TYR A 127 2.99 -9.57 5.50
N ARG A 128 4.00 -9.59 6.35
CA ARG A 128 5.30 -10.21 6.07
C ARG A 128 5.93 -9.67 4.79
N THR A 129 5.91 -8.35 4.61
CA THR A 129 6.58 -7.73 3.46
C THR A 129 8.09 -7.83 3.62
N GLY A 130 8.81 -7.94 2.51
CA GLY A 130 10.27 -8.09 2.50
C GLY A 130 11.05 -6.79 2.30
N GLY A 131 10.35 -5.66 2.22
CA GLY A 131 10.97 -4.36 1.98
C GLY A 131 10.06 -3.41 1.21
N THR A 132 10.63 -2.43 0.51
CA THR A 132 9.93 -1.48 -0.36
C THR A 132 10.68 -1.30 -1.68
N PRO A 133 10.02 -1.02 -2.82
CA PRO A 133 8.55 -0.95 -2.98
C PRO A 133 7.88 -2.32 -2.78
N TRP A 134 6.64 -2.36 -2.34
CA TRP A 134 5.91 -3.61 -2.13
C TRP A 134 4.43 -3.43 -2.44
N PHE A 135 3.82 -4.38 -3.13
CA PHE A 135 2.40 -4.37 -3.48
C PHE A 135 1.66 -5.51 -2.79
N ILE A 136 0.47 -5.20 -2.28
CA ILE A 136 -0.43 -6.16 -1.67
C ILE A 136 -1.81 -6.00 -2.33
N PHE A 137 -2.36 -7.08 -2.87
CA PHE A 137 -3.71 -7.10 -3.42
C PHE A 137 -4.61 -7.91 -2.51
N ILE A 138 -5.74 -7.34 -2.16
CA ILE A 138 -6.77 -7.97 -1.33
C ILE A 138 -8.04 -8.04 -2.15
N ASN A 139 -8.59 -9.26 -2.31
CA ASN A 139 -9.78 -9.45 -3.11
C ASN A 139 -11.06 -9.00 -2.38
N GLN A 140 -12.19 -9.06 -3.06
CA GLN A 140 -13.48 -8.61 -2.54
C GLN A 140 -13.99 -9.42 -1.34
N GLU A 141 -13.42 -10.60 -1.10
CA GLU A 141 -13.69 -11.46 0.05
C GLU A 141 -12.75 -11.18 1.24
N GLY A 142 -11.81 -10.24 1.09
CA GLY A 142 -10.84 -9.89 2.12
C GLY A 142 -9.62 -10.80 2.20
N LYS A 143 -9.36 -11.61 1.17
CA LYS A 143 -8.18 -12.48 1.08
C LYS A 143 -7.04 -11.79 0.37
N VAL A 144 -5.82 -11.98 0.86
CA VAL A 144 -4.62 -11.55 0.17
C VAL A 144 -4.37 -12.46 -1.03
N VAL A 145 -4.37 -11.89 -2.22
CA VAL A 145 -4.18 -12.64 -3.48
C VAL A 145 -2.86 -12.32 -4.17
N PHE A 146 -2.19 -11.26 -3.77
CA PHE A 146 -0.84 -10.89 -4.22
C PHE A 146 -0.11 -10.16 -3.08
N ASN A 147 1.15 -10.48 -2.86
CA ASN A 147 1.94 -9.89 -1.78
C ASN A 147 3.43 -10.04 -2.13
N ASP A 148 3.97 -9.10 -2.90
CA ASP A 148 5.30 -9.23 -3.45
C ASP A 148 5.96 -7.88 -3.77
N PHE A 149 7.29 -7.92 -3.88
CA PHE A 149 8.15 -6.85 -4.35
C PHE A 149 8.07 -6.66 -5.88
N HIS A 150 7.97 -7.76 -6.63
CA HIS A 150 7.95 -7.75 -8.08
C HIS A 150 6.52 -7.73 -8.63
N LEU A 151 6.14 -6.61 -9.24
CA LEU A 151 4.86 -6.45 -9.91
C LEU A 151 5.07 -6.18 -11.40
N ASN A 152 4.45 -6.98 -12.27
CA ASN A 152 4.31 -6.63 -13.67
C ASN A 152 3.10 -5.69 -13.82
N THR A 153 3.36 -4.41 -14.01
CA THR A 153 2.33 -3.35 -14.00
C THR A 153 1.30 -3.55 -15.12
N GLU A 154 1.71 -3.91 -16.31
CA GLU A 154 0.80 -4.12 -17.45
C GLU A 154 -0.16 -5.28 -17.17
N LYS A 155 0.37 -6.42 -16.71
CA LYS A 155 -0.46 -7.57 -16.34
C LYS A 155 -1.39 -7.26 -15.17
N ALA A 156 -0.92 -6.49 -14.20
CA ALA A 156 -1.74 -6.05 -13.07
C ALA A 156 -2.90 -5.18 -13.54
N ILE A 157 -2.68 -4.23 -14.43
CA ILE A 157 -3.74 -3.38 -14.99
C ILE A 157 -4.78 -4.23 -15.73
N VAL A 158 -4.33 -5.14 -16.61
CA VAL A 158 -5.25 -6.06 -17.34
C VAL A 158 -6.10 -6.87 -16.37
N PHE A 159 -5.49 -7.42 -15.33
CA PHE A 159 -6.21 -8.18 -14.29
C PHE A 159 -7.21 -7.28 -13.54
N LEU A 160 -6.78 -6.12 -13.06
CA LEU A 160 -7.63 -5.21 -12.29
C LEU A 160 -8.81 -4.68 -13.10
N GLN A 161 -8.68 -4.53 -14.42
CA GLN A 161 -9.78 -4.15 -15.30
C GLN A 161 -10.91 -5.19 -15.35
N THR A 162 -10.65 -6.43 -14.96
CA THR A 162 -11.68 -7.49 -14.86
C THR A 162 -12.54 -7.40 -13.61
N ILE A 163 -12.09 -6.63 -12.60
CA ILE A 163 -12.80 -6.49 -11.31
C ILE A 163 -14.01 -5.56 -11.50
N LYS A 164 -15.18 -6.03 -11.01
CA LYS A 164 -16.46 -5.31 -11.11
C LYS A 164 -17.19 -5.29 -9.78
#